data_01132108d7e80d33e95dc2ee8e5f01ee
#
_entry.id   01132108d7e80d33e95dc2ee8e5f01ee
#
_cell.length_a   1.000
_cell.length_b   1.000
_cell.length_c   1.000
_cell.angle_alpha   90.00
_cell.angle_beta   90.00
_cell.angle_gamma   90.00
#
_symmetry.space_group_name_H-M   'P 1'
#
loop_
_entity.id
_entity.type
_entity.pdbx_description
1 polymer ?
#
loop_
_entity_poly.entity_id
_entity_poly.type
_entity_poly.pdbx_seq_one_letter_code
_entity_poly.pdbx_strand_id
1 'polypeptide(L)'
;MMATEKLYVQMLGDFSIRRGDREVVKKGNRSKKIWHLIGILLTNRGQRLAQEKLIQLLWREGDECIDPANSLKNLVYRARMLLDDLVLEDEVCEEGMEFIRFSEGAYMWNEDIPCEIDMEVMTLLAKRGSDEDQAIESRIACYSQAVELYNGEFLPNLGEDEWIFAKRAQYE
;
A
#
# COMPACT_ATOMS: atom_id res chain seq x y z
N MET A 1 7.13 -27.59 -0.31
CA MET A 1 7.15 -26.14 -0.51
C MET A 1 5.91 -25.55 0.14
N MET A 2 6.05 -24.88 1.26
CA MET A 2 4.93 -24.11 1.82
C MET A 2 4.72 -22.89 0.93
N ALA A 3 3.47 -22.69 0.48
CA ALA A 3 3.12 -21.47 -0.23
C ALA A 3 3.29 -20.29 0.75
N THR A 4 4.09 -19.31 0.36
CA THR A 4 4.23 -18.07 1.13
C THR A 4 2.85 -17.43 1.26
N GLU A 5 2.36 -17.24 2.47
CA GLU A 5 1.07 -16.62 2.70
C GLU A 5 1.04 -15.20 2.10
N LYS A 6 -0.01 -14.94 1.33
CA LYS A 6 -0.20 -13.66 0.65
C LYS A 6 -0.60 -12.56 1.64
N LEU A 7 -0.07 -11.37 1.42
CA LEU A 7 -0.57 -10.15 2.05
C LEU A 7 -1.88 -9.71 1.39
N TYR A 8 -2.84 -9.31 2.18
CA TYR A 8 -4.07 -8.66 1.73
C TYR A 8 -4.11 -7.23 2.27
N VAL A 9 -4.13 -6.28 1.36
CA VAL A 9 -4.12 -4.85 1.68
C VAL A 9 -5.47 -4.23 1.34
N GLN A 10 -6.10 -3.63 2.32
CA GLN A 10 -7.30 -2.82 2.15
C GLN A 10 -6.93 -1.34 2.18
N MET A 11 -7.21 -0.63 1.10
CA MET A 11 -7.01 0.82 0.97
C MET A 11 -8.31 1.56 0.63
N LEU A 12 -9.34 0.83 0.18
CA LEU A 12 -10.69 1.35 -0.06
C LEU A 12 -11.52 1.20 1.23
N GLY A 13 -11.58 2.24 2.02
CA GLY A 13 -12.06 2.24 3.39
C GLY A 13 -10.91 2.28 4.40
N ASP A 14 -11.07 1.62 5.54
CA ASP A 14 -10.02 1.58 6.56
C ASP A 14 -8.75 0.92 6.05
N PHE A 15 -7.62 1.59 6.26
CA PHE A 15 -6.32 1.10 5.81
C PHE A 15 -5.84 -0.04 6.72
N SER A 16 -5.73 -1.23 6.18
CA SER A 16 -5.21 -2.40 6.89
C SER A 16 -4.38 -3.30 6.00
N ILE A 17 -3.49 -4.06 6.62
CA ILE A 17 -2.68 -5.10 5.98
C ILE A 17 -2.82 -6.37 6.80
N ARG A 18 -3.23 -7.44 6.16
CA ARG A 18 -3.44 -8.74 6.80
C ARG A 18 -2.58 -9.81 6.14
N ARG A 19 -2.07 -10.72 6.96
CA ARG A 19 -1.37 -11.93 6.51
C ARG A 19 -1.69 -13.09 7.46
N GLY A 20 -2.45 -14.06 6.96
CA GLY A 20 -2.96 -15.12 7.82
C GLY A 20 -3.84 -14.56 8.93
N ASP A 21 -3.53 -14.94 10.18
CA ASP A 21 -4.23 -14.46 11.38
C ASP A 21 -3.70 -13.12 11.91
N ARG A 22 -2.66 -12.58 11.28
CA ARG A 22 -2.02 -11.33 11.70
C ARG A 22 -2.56 -10.15 10.90
N GLU A 23 -2.79 -9.04 11.57
CA GLU A 23 -3.30 -7.82 10.96
C GLU A 23 -2.69 -6.58 11.62
N VAL A 24 -2.30 -5.61 10.80
CA VAL A 24 -1.99 -4.25 11.23
C VAL A 24 -3.00 -3.29 10.62
N VAL A 25 -3.58 -2.45 11.46
CA VAL A 25 -4.64 -1.49 11.08
C VAL A 25 -4.22 -0.09 11.50
N LYS A 26 -4.45 0.87 10.61
CA LYS A 26 -4.27 2.28 10.95
C LYS A 26 -5.36 2.70 11.95
N LYS A 27 -4.93 3.04 13.15
CA LYS A 27 -5.83 3.51 14.22
C LYS A 27 -5.54 4.97 14.59
N GLY A 28 -6.57 5.79 14.53
CA GLY A 28 -6.52 7.19 14.94
C GLY A 28 -5.46 8.01 14.20
N ASN A 29 -4.93 9.04 14.86
CA ASN A 29 -3.92 9.93 14.28
C ASN A 29 -2.48 9.51 14.59
N ARG A 30 -2.28 8.49 15.41
CA ARG A 30 -0.95 7.99 15.72
C ARG A 30 -0.31 7.38 14.48
N SER A 31 0.97 7.69 14.31
CA SER A 31 1.76 7.12 13.20
C SER A 31 1.24 7.45 11.80
N LYS A 32 0.48 8.53 11.65
CA LYS A 32 -0.11 8.95 10.36
C LYS A 32 0.95 8.97 9.25
N LYS A 33 2.13 9.53 9.51
CA LYS A 33 3.21 9.64 8.51
C LYS A 33 3.80 8.27 8.13
N ILE A 34 3.82 7.31 9.05
CA ILE A 34 4.21 5.92 8.75
C ILE A 34 3.24 5.30 7.75
N TRP A 35 1.95 5.48 7.98
CA TRP A 35 0.90 4.97 7.08
C TRP A 35 0.89 5.70 5.74
N HIS A 36 1.24 6.98 5.69
CA HIS A 36 1.48 7.69 4.44
C HIS A 36 2.62 7.06 3.64
N LEU A 37 3.75 6.77 4.28
CA LEU A 37 4.88 6.10 3.64
C LEU A 37 4.47 4.73 3.08
N ILE A 38 3.83 3.91 3.91
CA ILE A 38 3.36 2.58 3.49
C ILE A 38 2.36 2.70 2.32
N GLY A 39 1.43 3.63 2.39
CA GLY A 39 0.46 3.89 1.33
C GLY A 39 1.11 4.32 0.02
N ILE A 40 2.10 5.20 0.06
CA ILE A 40 2.84 5.63 -1.13
C ILE A 40 3.59 4.45 -1.77
N LEU A 41 4.28 3.64 -0.98
CA LEU A 41 5.03 2.50 -1.48
C LEU A 41 4.12 1.42 -2.08
N LEU A 42 3.00 1.11 -1.44
CA LEU A 42 2.02 0.14 -1.93
C LEU A 42 1.30 0.64 -3.19
N THR A 43 0.92 1.91 -3.24
CA THR A 43 0.29 2.52 -4.41
C THR A 43 1.21 2.53 -5.63
N ASN A 44 2.51 2.64 -5.41
CA ASN A 44 3.56 2.60 -6.42
C ASN A 44 4.32 1.27 -6.42
N ARG A 45 3.66 0.19 -6.05
CA ARG A 45 4.26 -1.15 -6.04
C ARG A 45 4.89 -1.48 -7.40
N GLY A 46 6.08 -2.05 -7.40
CA GLY A 46 6.86 -2.30 -8.60
C GLY A 46 7.73 -1.14 -9.07
N GLN A 47 7.63 0.02 -8.42
CA GLN A 47 8.42 1.19 -8.74
C GLN A 47 9.43 1.51 -7.63
N ARG A 48 10.61 1.92 -8.03
CA ARG A 48 11.64 2.44 -7.13
C ARG A 48 11.42 3.95 -6.95
N LEU A 49 11.20 4.37 -5.73
CA LEU A 49 11.00 5.77 -5.39
C LEU A 49 12.26 6.37 -4.77
N ALA A 50 12.83 7.35 -5.45
CA ALA A 50 14.01 8.06 -4.95
C ALA A 50 13.70 8.74 -3.60
N GLN A 51 14.70 8.86 -2.73
CA GLN A 51 14.58 9.50 -1.42
C GLN A 51 13.97 10.91 -1.53
N GLU A 52 14.44 11.70 -2.48
CA GLU A 52 13.97 13.08 -2.71
C GLU A 52 12.48 13.11 -3.05
N LYS A 53 12.01 12.15 -3.85
CA LYS A 53 10.59 12.03 -4.22
C LYS A 53 9.73 11.68 -3.01
N LEU A 54 10.17 10.74 -2.18
CA LEU A 54 9.47 10.38 -0.95
C LEU A 54 9.42 11.55 0.04
N ILE A 55 10.52 12.29 0.19
CA ILE A 55 10.58 13.47 1.04
C ILE A 55 9.55 14.51 0.57
N GLN A 56 9.49 14.80 -0.72
CA GLN A 56 8.51 15.72 -1.31
C GLN A 56 7.06 15.30 -1.06
N LEU A 57 6.77 14.00 -1.10
CA LEU A 57 5.43 13.46 -0.86
C LEU A 57 5.04 13.44 0.62
N LEU A 58 6.01 13.26 1.52
CA LEU A 58 5.78 13.10 2.95
C LEU A 58 5.84 14.40 3.74
N TRP A 59 6.62 15.38 3.27
CA TRP A 59 6.76 16.69 3.90
C TRP A 59 6.37 17.77 2.91
N ARG A 60 5.37 18.59 3.28
CA ARG A 60 4.92 19.73 2.47
C ARG A 60 5.89 20.89 2.57
N GLU A 61 5.85 21.78 1.59
CA GLU A 61 6.50 23.08 1.71
C GLU A 61 5.98 23.80 2.97
N GLY A 62 6.88 24.21 3.86
CA GLY A 62 6.55 24.81 5.15
C GLY A 62 6.54 23.88 6.35
N ASP A 63 6.62 22.56 6.14
CA ASP A 63 6.87 21.63 7.23
C ASP A 63 8.30 21.86 7.78
N GLU A 64 8.40 22.14 9.06
CA GLU A 64 9.71 22.29 9.73
C GLU A 64 10.40 20.93 9.86
N CYS A 65 11.22 20.57 8.88
CA CYS A 65 12.06 19.40 8.93
C CYS A 65 13.52 19.79 8.71
N ILE A 66 14.31 19.76 9.77
CA ILE A 66 15.72 20.21 9.75
C ILE A 66 16.58 19.26 8.92
N ASP A 67 16.32 17.96 9.01
CA ASP A 67 17.05 16.92 8.28
C ASP A 67 16.08 15.90 7.68
N PRO A 68 15.53 16.18 6.48
CA PRO A 68 14.56 15.31 5.83
C PRO A 68 15.09 13.90 5.54
N ALA A 69 16.35 13.77 5.17
CA ALA A 69 16.95 12.48 4.84
C ALA A 69 17.02 11.56 6.06
N ASN A 70 17.44 12.10 7.21
CA ASN A 70 17.46 11.35 8.48
C ASN A 70 16.04 11.05 8.98
N SER A 71 15.14 12.02 8.83
CA SER A 71 13.74 11.84 9.19
C SER A 71 13.08 10.71 8.37
N LEU A 72 13.41 10.63 7.08
CA LEU A 72 12.94 9.53 6.22
C LEU A 72 13.49 8.17 6.66
N LYS A 73 14.79 8.08 6.96
CA LYS A 73 15.40 6.84 7.49
C LYS A 73 14.71 6.36 8.77
N ASN A 74 14.46 7.28 9.70
CA ASN A 74 13.75 6.96 10.94
C ASN A 74 12.30 6.54 10.67
N LEU A 75 11.63 7.17 9.71
CA LEU A 75 10.27 6.82 9.33
C LEU A 75 10.22 5.42 8.72
N VAL A 76 11.14 5.09 7.82
CA VAL A 76 11.28 3.75 7.22
C VAL A 76 11.55 2.69 8.30
N TYR A 77 12.45 2.96 9.22
CA TYR A 77 12.72 2.06 10.34
C TYR A 77 11.45 1.76 11.15
N ARG A 78 10.70 2.80 11.50
CA ARG A 78 9.44 2.66 12.26
C ARG A 78 8.36 1.92 11.44
N ALA A 79 8.30 2.15 10.12
CA ALA A 79 7.40 1.43 9.23
C ALA A 79 7.75 -0.07 9.18
N ARG A 80 9.02 -0.41 9.08
CA ARG A 80 9.50 -1.80 9.15
C ARG A 80 9.12 -2.46 10.48
N MET A 81 9.33 -1.77 11.60
CA MET A 81 8.93 -2.27 12.92
C MET A 81 7.42 -2.55 13.02
N LEU A 82 6.58 -1.69 12.43
CA LEU A 82 5.14 -1.91 12.38
C LEU A 82 4.80 -3.16 11.55
N LEU A 83 5.47 -3.35 10.42
CA LEU A 83 5.24 -4.46 9.51
C LEU A 83 5.82 -5.78 10.01
N ASP A 84 6.75 -5.76 10.98
CA ASP A 84 7.30 -6.98 11.60
C ASP A 84 6.22 -7.85 12.26
N ASP A 85 5.11 -7.25 12.68
CA ASP A 85 3.95 -8.00 13.18
C ASP A 85 3.33 -8.94 12.11
N LEU A 86 3.64 -8.73 10.85
CA LEU A 86 3.19 -9.55 9.72
C LEU A 86 4.22 -10.60 9.28
N VAL A 87 5.41 -10.61 9.87
CA VAL A 87 6.43 -11.63 9.60
C VAL A 87 6.01 -12.95 10.23
N LEU A 88 5.97 -14.02 9.46
CA LEU A 88 5.62 -15.35 9.96
C LEU A 88 6.80 -15.96 10.72
N GLU A 89 6.50 -16.83 11.68
CA GLU A 89 7.51 -17.44 12.55
C GLU A 89 8.57 -18.22 11.76
N ASP A 90 8.18 -18.82 10.65
CA ASP A 90 9.07 -19.59 9.76
C ASP A 90 10.02 -18.71 8.95
N GLU A 91 9.74 -17.41 8.84
CA GLU A 91 10.49 -16.44 8.02
C GLU A 91 11.54 -15.64 8.82
N VAL A 92 11.51 -15.72 10.13
CA VAL A 92 12.38 -14.91 11.03
C VAL A 92 13.88 -15.16 10.78
N CYS A 93 14.24 -16.26 10.15
CA CYS A 93 15.63 -16.68 9.90
C CYS A 93 16.10 -16.44 8.47
N GLU A 94 15.27 -15.93 7.57
CA GLU A 94 15.66 -15.68 6.20
C GLU A 94 16.15 -14.23 6.02
N GLU A 95 17.42 -14.08 5.63
CA GLU A 95 17.94 -12.79 5.21
C GLU A 95 17.17 -12.30 3.97
N GLY A 96 16.57 -11.12 4.07
CA GLY A 96 15.93 -10.45 2.93
C GLY A 96 14.40 -10.40 2.92
N MET A 97 13.73 -10.83 3.98
CA MET A 97 12.26 -10.70 4.13
C MET A 97 11.82 -9.31 4.61
N GLU A 98 12.54 -8.27 4.21
CA GLU A 98 12.11 -6.90 4.47
C GLU A 98 10.97 -6.50 3.54
N PHE A 99 9.88 -5.95 4.12
CA PHE A 99 8.75 -5.43 3.33
C PHE A 99 9.13 -4.18 2.52
N ILE A 100 10.03 -3.36 3.04
CA ILE A 100 10.52 -2.14 2.39
C ILE A 100 12.01 -2.33 2.11
N ARG A 101 12.37 -2.37 0.83
CA ARG A 101 13.77 -2.48 0.38
C ARG A 101 14.34 -1.11 0.07
N PHE A 102 15.64 -0.97 0.34
CA PHE A 102 16.42 0.19 -0.06
C PHE A 102 17.60 -0.25 -0.93
N SER A 103 17.74 0.37 -2.09
CA SER A 103 18.84 0.11 -3.00
C SER A 103 19.10 1.34 -3.88
N GLU A 104 20.39 1.71 -4.02
CA GLU A 104 20.83 2.78 -4.90
C GLU A 104 20.07 4.10 -4.71
N GLY A 105 19.86 4.50 -3.46
CA GLY A 105 19.20 5.76 -3.11
C GLY A 105 17.67 5.78 -3.30
N ALA A 106 17.06 4.61 -3.50
CA ALA A 106 15.62 4.49 -3.69
C ALA A 106 15.01 3.43 -2.76
N TYR A 107 13.76 3.66 -2.38
CA TYR A 107 12.94 2.71 -1.62
C TYR A 107 11.89 2.08 -2.53
N MET A 108 11.53 0.83 -2.22
CA MET A 108 10.45 0.12 -2.90
C MET A 108 9.79 -0.90 -1.98
N TRP A 109 8.54 -1.22 -2.26
CA TRP A 109 7.89 -2.38 -1.66
C TRP A 109 8.50 -3.67 -2.19
N ASN A 110 8.70 -4.64 -1.31
CA ASN A 110 9.29 -5.93 -1.69
C ASN A 110 8.29 -6.78 -2.48
N GLU A 111 8.50 -6.88 -3.79
CA GLU A 111 7.62 -7.64 -4.69
C GLU A 111 7.76 -9.16 -4.56
N ASP A 112 8.82 -9.66 -3.90
CA ASP A 112 8.98 -11.10 -3.66
C ASP A 112 7.96 -11.63 -2.65
N ILE A 113 7.33 -10.74 -1.89
CA ILE A 113 6.24 -11.07 -0.97
C ILE A 113 4.91 -10.97 -1.72
N PRO A 114 4.19 -12.08 -1.93
CA PRO A 114 2.90 -12.04 -2.61
C PRO A 114 1.94 -11.07 -1.92
N CYS A 115 1.35 -10.17 -2.69
CA CYS A 115 0.50 -9.12 -2.17
C CYS A 115 -0.70 -8.88 -3.08
N GLU A 116 -1.87 -8.75 -2.48
CA GLU A 116 -3.10 -8.38 -3.16
C GLU A 116 -3.65 -7.09 -2.54
N ILE A 117 -3.84 -6.08 -3.36
CA ILE A 117 -4.35 -4.77 -2.94
C ILE A 117 -5.74 -4.59 -3.56
N ASP A 118 -6.73 -4.27 -2.74
CA ASP A 118 -8.13 -4.14 -3.16
C ASP A 118 -8.32 -3.17 -4.35
N MET A 119 -7.64 -2.02 -4.34
CA MET A 119 -7.71 -1.07 -5.45
C MET A 119 -7.16 -1.63 -6.76
N GLU A 120 -6.11 -2.45 -6.73
CA GLU A 120 -5.56 -3.09 -7.93
C GLU A 120 -6.50 -4.14 -8.48
N VAL A 121 -7.09 -4.95 -7.60
CA VAL A 121 -8.10 -5.95 -7.97
C VAL A 121 -9.34 -5.27 -8.55
N MET A 122 -9.84 -4.21 -7.92
CA MET A 122 -10.95 -3.42 -8.42
C MET A 122 -10.67 -2.86 -9.82
N THR A 123 -9.49 -2.28 -10.02
CA THR A 123 -9.07 -1.75 -11.32
C THR A 123 -9.04 -2.84 -12.41
N LEU A 124 -8.49 -4.02 -12.07
CA LEU A 124 -8.44 -5.16 -12.99
C LEU A 124 -9.84 -5.67 -13.34
N LEU A 125 -10.72 -5.79 -12.36
CA LEU A 125 -12.11 -6.21 -12.56
C LEU A 125 -12.88 -5.21 -13.44
N ALA A 126 -12.72 -3.91 -13.18
CA ALA A 126 -13.34 -2.86 -14.00
C ALA A 126 -12.85 -2.93 -15.45
N LYS A 127 -11.55 -3.14 -15.66
CA LYS A 127 -10.97 -3.33 -16.99
C LYS A 127 -11.54 -4.55 -17.71
N ARG A 128 -11.68 -5.68 -17.03
CA ARG A 128 -12.30 -6.89 -17.59
C ARG A 128 -13.78 -6.69 -17.90
N GLY A 129 -14.50 -5.97 -17.03
CA GLY A 129 -15.91 -5.63 -17.25
C GLY A 129 -16.12 -4.70 -18.45
N SER A 130 -15.15 -3.86 -18.78
CA SER A 130 -15.21 -2.96 -19.95
C SER A 130 -14.83 -3.63 -21.28
N ASP A 131 -14.32 -4.85 -21.25
CA ASP A 131 -13.93 -5.59 -22.44
C ASP A 131 -15.18 -6.09 -23.20
N GLU A 132 -15.47 -5.45 -24.33
CA GLU A 132 -16.64 -5.73 -25.16
C GLU A 132 -16.60 -7.10 -25.84
N ASP A 133 -15.42 -7.73 -25.94
CA ASP A 133 -15.25 -9.07 -26.48
C ASP A 133 -15.68 -10.18 -25.50
N GLN A 134 -15.91 -9.82 -24.24
CA GLN A 134 -16.41 -10.74 -23.21
C GLN A 134 -17.94 -10.86 -23.22
N ALA A 135 -18.43 -12.03 -22.79
CA ALA A 135 -19.86 -12.24 -22.61
C ALA A 135 -20.44 -11.24 -21.58
N ILE A 136 -21.66 -10.78 -21.80
CA ILE A 136 -22.34 -9.79 -20.95
C ILE A 136 -22.40 -10.27 -19.49
N GLU A 137 -22.70 -11.55 -19.27
CA GLU A 137 -22.76 -12.13 -17.93
C GLU A 137 -21.42 -12.07 -17.21
N SER A 138 -20.31 -12.32 -17.92
CA SER A 138 -18.95 -12.20 -17.37
C SER A 138 -18.61 -10.75 -17.02
N ARG A 139 -19.01 -9.79 -17.86
CA ARG A 139 -18.80 -8.36 -17.63
C ARG A 139 -19.57 -7.88 -16.41
N ILE A 140 -20.82 -8.29 -16.27
CA ILE A 140 -21.66 -7.97 -15.10
C ILE A 140 -21.03 -8.56 -13.84
N ALA A 141 -20.56 -9.81 -13.87
CA ALA A 141 -19.91 -10.44 -12.72
C ALA A 141 -18.65 -9.67 -12.31
N CYS A 142 -17.82 -9.22 -13.25
CA CYS A 142 -16.64 -8.41 -12.97
C CYS A 142 -16.99 -7.08 -12.29
N TYR A 143 -17.97 -6.35 -12.80
CA TYR A 143 -18.40 -5.09 -12.18
C TYR A 143 -19.02 -5.31 -10.79
N SER A 144 -19.82 -6.36 -10.62
CA SER A 144 -20.41 -6.70 -9.32
C SER A 144 -19.33 -6.97 -8.28
N GLN A 145 -18.31 -7.75 -8.62
CA GLN A 145 -17.17 -8.00 -7.74
C GLN A 145 -16.36 -6.74 -7.45
N ALA A 146 -16.16 -5.87 -8.46
CA ALA A 146 -15.47 -4.60 -8.26
C ALA A 146 -16.20 -3.71 -7.25
N VAL A 147 -17.52 -3.62 -7.34
CA VAL A 147 -18.34 -2.85 -6.39
C VAL A 147 -18.28 -3.43 -4.97
N GLU A 148 -18.25 -4.75 -4.82
CA GLU A 148 -18.11 -5.40 -3.51
C GLU A 148 -16.79 -5.09 -2.80
N LEU A 149 -15.72 -4.78 -3.55
CA LEU A 149 -14.44 -4.37 -2.99
C LEU A 149 -14.43 -2.92 -2.47
N TYR A 150 -15.38 -2.10 -2.91
CA TYR A 150 -15.47 -0.71 -2.49
C TYR A 150 -16.10 -0.59 -1.10
N ASN A 151 -15.28 -0.63 -0.07
CA ASN A 151 -15.68 -0.50 1.33
C ASN A 151 -15.65 0.94 1.85
N GLY A 152 -15.36 1.89 1.00
CA GLY A 152 -15.27 3.30 1.31
C GLY A 152 -14.26 4.04 0.44
N GLU A 153 -14.11 5.33 0.69
CA GLU A 153 -13.15 6.19 0.01
C GLU A 153 -11.72 5.67 0.13
N PHE A 154 -10.91 5.94 -0.88
CA PHE A 154 -9.49 5.58 -0.85
C PHE A 154 -8.75 6.32 0.27
N LEU A 155 -8.17 5.57 1.20
CA LEU A 155 -7.39 6.08 2.34
C LEU A 155 -8.04 7.26 3.09
N PRO A 156 -9.30 7.13 3.58
CA PRO A 156 -10.06 8.25 4.14
C PRO A 156 -9.40 8.92 5.33
N ASN A 157 -8.60 8.18 6.10
CA ASN A 157 -7.99 8.63 7.34
C ASN A 157 -6.55 9.16 7.17
N LEU A 158 -6.03 9.26 5.95
CA LEU A 158 -4.69 9.80 5.69
C LEU A 158 -4.66 11.28 5.32
N GLY A 159 -5.80 11.94 5.17
CA GLY A 159 -5.91 13.35 4.86
C GLY A 159 -6.16 13.62 3.38
N GLU A 160 -5.84 14.85 2.95
CA GLU A 160 -6.16 15.37 1.62
C GLU A 160 -4.88 15.73 0.85
N ASP A 161 -3.84 14.89 0.94
CA ASP A 161 -2.65 15.10 0.15
C ASP A 161 -2.96 14.91 -1.35
N GLU A 162 -2.31 15.68 -2.20
CA GLU A 162 -2.58 15.73 -3.64
C GLU A 162 -2.60 14.35 -4.31
N TRP A 163 -1.64 13.48 -3.93
CA TRP A 163 -1.55 12.13 -4.48
C TRP A 163 -2.74 11.24 -4.06
N ILE A 164 -3.25 11.42 -2.82
CA ILE A 164 -4.43 10.71 -2.31
C ILE A 164 -5.67 11.20 -3.05
N PHE A 165 -5.82 12.52 -3.19
CA PHE A 165 -6.96 13.14 -3.86
C PHE A 165 -7.08 12.68 -5.32
N ALA A 166 -5.98 12.65 -6.04
CA ALA A 166 -5.95 12.15 -7.42
C ALA A 166 -6.38 10.68 -7.53
N LYS A 167 -6.00 9.85 -6.55
CA LYS A 167 -6.43 8.44 -6.50
C LYS A 167 -7.89 8.28 -6.13
N ARG A 168 -8.41 9.07 -5.19
CA ARG A 168 -9.84 9.05 -4.85
C ARG A 168 -10.71 9.30 -6.08
N ALA A 169 -10.40 10.35 -6.84
CA ALA A 169 -11.13 10.67 -8.07
C ALA A 169 -11.09 9.53 -9.12
N GLN A 170 -10.10 8.66 -9.06
CA GLN A 170 -10.01 7.50 -9.96
C GLN A 170 -10.97 6.37 -9.57
N TYR A 171 -11.30 6.23 -8.28
CA TYR A 171 -12.12 5.10 -7.77
C TYR A 171 -13.57 5.49 -7.45
N GLU A 172 -13.94 6.75 -7.49
CA GLU A 172 -15.31 7.25 -7.40
C GLU A 172 -16.06 7.07 -8.74
#